data_41e84f9e68e7a23704c2724c8c793fbb
#
_entry.id   41e84f9e68e7a23704c2724c8c793fbb
#
_cell.length_a   1.000
_cell.length_b   1.000
_cell.length_c   1.000
_cell.angle_alpha   90.00
_cell.angle_beta   90.00
_cell.angle_gamma   90.00
#
_symmetry.space_group_name_H-M   'P 1'
#
loop_
_entity.id
_entity.type
_entity.pdbx_description
1 polymer ?
#
loop_
_entity_poly.entity_id
_entity_poly.type
_entity_poly.pdbx_seq_one_letter_code
_entity_poly.pdbx_strand_id
1 'polypeptide(L)'
;MIHDTILDTIGNTPVVKINKIAKELDCNLFAKCEFFNPGGSVKDRIGWRMVEDAEKLGRIKPGDTLIEPTSGNTGQGIALAAAVKGYKCIITMPEKMSQEKQIVLESLGAKIVRTPTEALSSDPDSHISVAKKLQKEIKDSHILDQYSNPSNPDAHYEGTAEEIINDFGSNLDMVVVSVGTGGTITGIAKRLKKELPNIKIIGADPVGSILGGGDEISSYLVEGIGYDFIPEVLDNSLIDQYIKTHDEESFIMARRLIKEEGLLCGGSCGATMVAALKAASGLEFGQNCLVILADSIRNYMTRFPSDDWMKKNGFEI
;
A
#
# COMPACT_ATOMS: atom_id res chain seq x y z
N MET A 1 -0.48 14.94 -23.36
CA MET A 1 0.18 13.62 -23.54
C MET A 1 -0.91 12.63 -23.88
N ILE A 2 -0.70 11.76 -24.86
CA ILE A 2 -1.66 10.70 -25.25
C ILE A 2 -1.02 9.37 -24.88
N HIS A 3 -1.76 8.51 -24.18
CA HIS A 3 -1.35 7.17 -23.75
C HIS A 3 -2.14 6.11 -24.51
N ASP A 4 -1.54 4.97 -24.78
CA ASP A 4 -2.22 3.87 -25.48
C ASP A 4 -3.25 3.17 -24.61
N THR A 5 -2.95 3.04 -23.30
CA THR A 5 -3.85 2.44 -22.31
C THR A 5 -3.79 3.19 -20.99
N ILE A 6 -4.75 2.93 -20.10
CA ILE A 6 -4.75 3.47 -18.73
C ILE A 6 -3.54 2.96 -17.92
N LEU A 7 -2.95 1.82 -18.27
CA LEU A 7 -1.79 1.25 -17.58
C LEU A 7 -0.54 2.14 -17.73
N ASP A 8 -0.43 2.88 -18.83
CA ASP A 8 0.68 3.79 -19.10
C ASP A 8 0.65 5.07 -18.24
N THR A 9 -0.44 5.25 -17.49
CA THR A 9 -0.59 6.36 -16.54
C THR A 9 -0.21 5.99 -15.11
N ILE A 10 0.19 4.73 -14.88
CA ILE A 10 0.64 4.27 -13.57
C ILE A 10 2.02 4.87 -13.26
N GLY A 11 2.17 5.42 -12.07
CA GLY A 11 3.40 6.08 -11.66
C GLY A 11 3.41 7.58 -11.94
N ASN A 12 4.60 8.19 -11.88
CA ASN A 12 4.81 9.64 -11.98
C ASN A 12 3.84 10.44 -11.07
N THR A 13 3.63 9.92 -9.87
CA THR A 13 2.71 10.50 -8.90
C THR A 13 3.29 11.78 -8.31
N PRO A 14 2.45 12.80 -8.06
CA PRO A 14 2.95 14.09 -7.59
C PRO A 14 3.46 14.03 -6.15
N VAL A 15 4.45 14.90 -5.88
CA VAL A 15 4.92 15.22 -4.52
C VAL A 15 4.37 16.58 -4.13
N VAL A 16 3.80 16.67 -2.92
CA VAL A 16 3.17 17.87 -2.37
C VAL A 16 3.80 18.22 -1.03
N LYS A 17 4.13 19.49 -0.80
CA LYS A 17 4.61 19.97 0.50
C LYS A 17 3.46 20.01 1.51
N ILE A 18 3.71 19.47 2.72
CA ILE A 18 2.78 19.53 3.85
C ILE A 18 3.04 20.85 4.62
N ASN A 19 2.02 21.67 4.77
CA ASN A 19 2.20 23.02 5.28
C ASN A 19 1.60 23.24 6.67
N LYS A 20 0.36 22.79 6.89
CA LYS A 20 -0.37 23.08 8.14
C LYS A 20 -0.06 22.03 9.22
N ILE A 21 -0.08 20.76 8.85
CA ILE A 21 0.16 19.65 9.78
C ILE A 21 1.62 19.64 10.24
N ALA A 22 2.56 20.00 9.37
CA ALA A 22 3.99 20.01 9.65
C ALA A 22 4.53 21.33 10.25
N LYS A 23 3.67 22.29 10.55
CA LYS A 23 4.08 23.65 10.90
C LYS A 23 4.96 23.74 12.18
N GLU A 24 4.91 22.73 13.05
CA GLU A 24 5.71 22.66 14.29
C GLU A 24 7.04 21.93 14.11
N LEU A 25 7.32 21.42 12.90
CA LEU A 25 8.59 20.80 12.56
C LEU A 25 9.58 21.83 12.04
N ASP A 26 10.84 21.69 12.39
CA ASP A 26 11.93 22.51 11.84
C ASP A 26 12.29 22.10 10.41
N CYS A 27 12.06 20.84 10.02
CA CYS A 27 12.33 20.31 8.69
C CYS A 27 11.18 20.55 7.70
N ASN A 28 11.43 20.32 6.41
CA ASN A 28 10.39 20.27 5.40
C ASN A 28 9.77 18.85 5.33
N LEU A 29 8.45 18.79 5.30
CA LEU A 29 7.71 17.54 5.12
C LEU A 29 6.99 17.55 3.77
N PHE A 30 7.14 16.45 3.01
CA PHE A 30 6.53 16.26 1.71
C PHE A 30 5.74 14.97 1.67
N ALA A 31 4.72 14.89 0.83
CA ALA A 31 3.90 13.70 0.61
C ALA A 31 3.92 13.28 -0.85
N LYS A 32 4.33 12.04 -1.15
CA LYS A 32 4.16 11.42 -2.46
C LYS A 32 2.78 10.78 -2.53
N CYS A 33 1.94 11.32 -3.39
CA CYS A 33 0.51 11.05 -3.44
C CYS A 33 0.20 9.86 -4.36
N GLU A 34 0.40 8.63 -3.88
CA GLU A 34 0.18 7.40 -4.65
C GLU A 34 -1.29 7.15 -5.02
N PHE A 35 -2.22 7.86 -4.41
CA PHE A 35 -3.65 7.84 -4.79
C PHE A 35 -3.95 8.53 -6.12
N PHE A 36 -2.98 9.14 -6.79
CA PHE A 36 -3.10 9.61 -8.17
C PHE A 36 -2.92 8.51 -9.22
N ASN A 37 -2.46 7.33 -8.85
CA ASN A 37 -2.50 6.19 -9.77
C ASN A 37 -3.95 5.92 -10.22
N PRO A 38 -4.18 5.37 -11.42
CA PRO A 38 -5.51 5.24 -12.01
C PRO A 38 -6.49 4.37 -11.20
N GLY A 39 -6.02 3.31 -10.53
CA GLY A 39 -6.81 2.52 -9.59
C GLY A 39 -6.86 3.13 -8.18
N GLY A 40 -6.16 4.23 -7.94
CA GLY A 40 -6.21 5.01 -6.71
C GLY A 40 -5.27 4.55 -5.61
N SER A 41 -4.22 3.78 -5.91
CA SER A 41 -3.27 3.36 -4.89
C SER A 41 -1.87 3.03 -5.42
N VAL A 42 -0.91 2.97 -4.49
CA VAL A 42 0.45 2.48 -4.71
C VAL A 42 0.50 1.06 -5.30
N LYS A 43 -0.56 0.28 -5.10
CA LYS A 43 -0.64 -1.11 -5.55
C LYS A 43 -0.90 -1.26 -7.05
N ASP A 44 -1.29 -0.22 -7.74
CA ASP A 44 -1.39 -0.23 -9.20
C ASP A 44 -0.04 -0.57 -9.82
N ARG A 45 1.03 -0.03 -9.24
CA ARG A 45 2.41 -0.28 -9.67
C ARG A 45 2.77 -1.77 -9.65
N ILE A 46 2.54 -2.42 -8.53
CA ILE A 46 2.85 -3.85 -8.39
C ILE A 46 1.85 -4.74 -9.12
N GLY A 47 0.57 -4.36 -9.16
CA GLY A 47 -0.46 -5.09 -9.90
C GLY A 47 -0.11 -5.18 -11.38
N TRP A 48 0.24 -4.06 -12.00
CA TRP A 48 0.69 -4.02 -13.38
C TRP A 48 2.03 -4.74 -13.58
N ARG A 49 3.05 -4.46 -12.75
CA ARG A 49 4.38 -5.04 -12.89
C ARG A 49 4.37 -6.58 -12.79
N MET A 50 3.63 -7.15 -11.85
CA MET A 50 3.52 -8.61 -11.72
C MET A 50 2.87 -9.26 -12.95
N VAL A 51 1.87 -8.62 -13.56
CA VAL A 51 1.24 -9.08 -14.79
C VAL A 51 2.23 -8.98 -15.95
N GLU A 52 2.88 -7.84 -16.13
CA GLU A 52 3.83 -7.60 -17.22
C GLU A 52 5.02 -8.57 -17.19
N ASP A 53 5.61 -8.78 -16.01
CA ASP A 53 6.74 -9.71 -15.86
C ASP A 53 6.30 -11.16 -16.07
N ALA A 54 5.11 -11.55 -15.62
CA ALA A 54 4.56 -12.89 -15.88
C ALA A 54 4.30 -13.12 -17.38
N GLU A 55 3.85 -12.10 -18.14
CA GLU A 55 3.73 -12.15 -19.60
C GLU A 55 5.09 -12.30 -20.27
N LYS A 56 6.07 -11.47 -19.90
CA LYS A 56 7.45 -11.51 -20.45
C LYS A 56 8.12 -12.87 -20.24
N LEU A 57 7.83 -13.52 -19.09
CA LEU A 57 8.31 -14.87 -18.77
C LEU A 57 7.52 -15.99 -19.44
N GLY A 58 6.46 -15.68 -20.18
CA GLY A 58 5.57 -16.68 -20.79
C GLY A 58 4.78 -17.51 -19.76
N ARG A 59 4.69 -17.04 -18.51
CA ARG A 59 3.98 -17.73 -17.43
C ARG A 59 2.47 -17.61 -17.59
N ILE A 60 1.99 -16.51 -18.14
CA ILE A 60 0.56 -16.22 -18.39
C ILE A 60 0.34 -15.76 -19.81
N LYS A 61 -0.87 -15.92 -20.32
CA LYS A 61 -1.32 -15.44 -21.64
C LYS A 61 -2.77 -14.95 -21.56
N PRO A 62 -3.20 -14.04 -22.46
CA PRO A 62 -4.59 -13.56 -22.49
C PRO A 62 -5.60 -14.71 -22.50
N GLY A 63 -6.65 -14.58 -21.66
CA GLY A 63 -7.66 -15.61 -21.44
C GLY A 63 -7.43 -16.49 -20.19
N ASP A 64 -6.21 -16.54 -19.66
CA ASP A 64 -5.91 -17.19 -18.38
C ASP A 64 -6.63 -16.48 -17.21
N THR A 65 -6.69 -17.17 -16.06
CA THR A 65 -7.30 -16.62 -14.83
C THR A 65 -6.22 -16.18 -13.84
N LEU A 66 -6.18 -14.91 -13.51
CA LEU A 66 -5.35 -14.38 -12.44
C LEU A 66 -6.09 -14.47 -11.11
N ILE A 67 -5.45 -15.05 -10.11
CA ILE A 67 -6.00 -15.19 -8.75
C ILE A 67 -5.06 -14.44 -7.80
N GLU A 68 -5.61 -13.61 -6.90
CA GLU A 68 -4.77 -12.94 -5.89
C GLU A 68 -5.46 -12.88 -4.53
N PRO A 69 -4.78 -13.37 -3.46
CA PRO A 69 -5.22 -13.12 -2.09
C PRO A 69 -4.78 -11.72 -1.67
N THR A 70 -5.74 -10.84 -1.32
CA THR A 70 -5.41 -9.44 -1.03
C THR A 70 -6.45 -8.73 -0.17
N SER A 71 -6.02 -7.67 0.53
CA SER A 71 -6.90 -6.71 1.21
C SER A 71 -7.64 -5.75 0.27
N GLY A 72 -7.43 -5.85 -1.05
CA GLY A 72 -8.18 -5.13 -2.06
C GLY A 72 -7.35 -4.28 -3.03
N ASN A 73 -6.44 -3.42 -2.57
CA ASN A 73 -5.72 -2.51 -3.45
C ASN A 73 -4.85 -3.24 -4.51
N THR A 74 -4.13 -4.29 -4.12
CA THR A 74 -3.38 -5.11 -5.09
C THR A 74 -4.32 -5.79 -6.08
N GLY A 75 -5.46 -6.28 -5.58
CA GLY A 75 -6.52 -6.81 -6.44
C GLY A 75 -7.03 -5.79 -7.45
N GLN A 76 -7.20 -4.52 -7.06
CA GLN A 76 -7.59 -3.45 -7.98
C GLN A 76 -6.54 -3.23 -9.08
N GLY A 77 -5.25 -3.19 -8.73
CA GLY A 77 -4.17 -3.07 -9.72
C GLY A 77 -4.12 -4.25 -10.69
N ILE A 78 -4.27 -5.48 -10.18
CA ILE A 78 -4.32 -6.69 -11.03
C ILE A 78 -5.60 -6.71 -11.89
N ALA A 79 -6.77 -6.37 -11.31
CA ALA A 79 -8.02 -6.34 -12.05
C ALA A 79 -8.01 -5.27 -13.15
N LEU A 80 -7.37 -4.11 -12.90
CA LEU A 80 -7.15 -3.07 -13.91
C LEU A 80 -6.32 -3.60 -15.09
N ALA A 81 -5.19 -4.26 -14.79
CA ALA A 81 -4.37 -4.89 -15.80
C ALA A 81 -5.12 -6.01 -16.53
N ALA A 82 -5.88 -6.84 -15.81
CA ALA A 82 -6.68 -7.92 -16.37
C ALA A 82 -7.75 -7.41 -17.33
N ALA A 83 -8.46 -6.33 -16.98
CA ALA A 83 -9.47 -5.71 -17.83
C ALA A 83 -8.88 -5.21 -19.16
N VAL A 84 -7.70 -4.57 -19.11
CA VAL A 84 -7.02 -4.04 -20.31
C VAL A 84 -6.44 -5.16 -21.17
N LYS A 85 -5.88 -6.21 -20.56
CA LYS A 85 -5.10 -7.26 -21.25
C LYS A 85 -5.92 -8.51 -21.57
N GLY A 86 -7.18 -8.59 -21.14
CA GLY A 86 -8.09 -9.71 -21.46
C GLY A 86 -7.88 -10.95 -20.60
N TYR A 87 -7.49 -10.79 -19.34
CA TYR A 87 -7.45 -11.86 -18.33
C TYR A 87 -8.76 -11.96 -17.57
N LYS A 88 -9.07 -13.16 -17.07
CA LYS A 88 -10.07 -13.33 -16.01
C LYS A 88 -9.41 -13.02 -14.66
N CYS A 89 -10.17 -12.47 -13.73
CA CYS A 89 -9.63 -12.09 -12.42
C CYS A 89 -10.51 -12.66 -11.29
N ILE A 90 -9.88 -13.28 -10.28
CA ILE A 90 -10.53 -13.75 -9.05
C ILE A 90 -9.75 -13.19 -7.87
N ILE A 91 -10.43 -12.51 -6.97
CA ILE A 91 -9.83 -11.96 -5.75
C ILE A 91 -10.41 -12.67 -4.54
N THR A 92 -9.53 -13.20 -3.70
CA THR A 92 -9.91 -13.72 -2.37
C THR A 92 -9.58 -12.65 -1.33
N MET A 93 -10.58 -12.24 -0.53
CA MET A 93 -10.40 -11.16 0.43
C MET A 93 -11.22 -11.36 1.71
N PRO A 94 -10.68 -10.95 2.90
CA PRO A 94 -11.41 -11.03 4.16
C PRO A 94 -12.69 -10.20 4.18
N GLU A 95 -13.70 -10.66 4.91
CA GLU A 95 -15.01 -9.98 5.03
C GLU A 95 -14.92 -8.57 5.64
N LYS A 96 -13.92 -8.31 6.47
CA LYS A 96 -13.70 -6.98 7.07
C LYS A 96 -13.37 -5.87 6.07
N MET A 97 -12.93 -6.22 4.85
CA MET A 97 -12.56 -5.22 3.84
C MET A 97 -13.77 -4.41 3.37
N SER A 98 -13.54 -3.14 3.03
CA SER A 98 -14.59 -2.19 2.66
C SER A 98 -15.40 -2.65 1.45
N GLN A 99 -16.69 -2.29 1.41
CA GLN A 99 -17.56 -2.59 0.26
C GLN A 99 -17.14 -1.81 -0.98
N GLU A 100 -16.61 -0.63 -0.82
CA GLU A 100 -16.13 0.21 -1.92
C GLU A 100 -15.05 -0.51 -2.75
N LYS A 101 -14.10 -1.18 -2.10
CA LYS A 101 -13.10 -1.99 -2.78
C LYS A 101 -13.71 -3.13 -3.58
N GLN A 102 -14.71 -3.82 -3.02
CA GLN A 102 -15.41 -4.88 -3.73
C GLN A 102 -16.14 -4.34 -4.96
N ILE A 103 -16.88 -3.23 -4.83
CA ILE A 103 -17.62 -2.62 -5.95
C ILE A 103 -16.67 -2.25 -7.09
N VAL A 104 -15.51 -1.67 -6.79
CA VAL A 104 -14.50 -1.33 -7.80
C VAL A 104 -13.98 -2.58 -8.51
N LEU A 105 -13.65 -3.63 -7.76
CA LEU A 105 -13.17 -4.90 -8.30
C LEU A 105 -14.20 -5.57 -9.22
N GLU A 106 -15.46 -5.64 -8.78
CA GLU A 106 -16.57 -6.19 -9.58
C GLU A 106 -16.81 -5.35 -10.85
N SER A 107 -16.69 -4.03 -10.75
CA SER A 107 -16.80 -3.13 -11.90
C SER A 107 -15.71 -3.34 -12.94
N LEU A 108 -14.52 -3.78 -12.51
CA LEU A 108 -13.41 -4.19 -13.38
C LEU A 108 -13.57 -5.63 -13.90
N GLY A 109 -14.66 -6.33 -13.56
CA GLY A 109 -14.95 -7.69 -14.01
C GLY A 109 -14.34 -8.80 -13.14
N ALA A 110 -13.77 -8.49 -11.99
CA ALA A 110 -13.23 -9.48 -11.08
C ALA A 110 -14.35 -10.23 -10.33
N LYS A 111 -14.13 -11.53 -10.09
CA LYS A 111 -14.96 -12.33 -9.18
C LYS A 111 -14.38 -12.24 -7.77
N ILE A 112 -15.24 -12.01 -6.78
CA ILE A 112 -14.83 -11.89 -5.39
C ILE A 112 -15.21 -13.15 -4.63
N VAL A 113 -14.25 -13.68 -3.86
CA VAL A 113 -14.45 -14.76 -2.90
C VAL A 113 -14.13 -14.22 -1.51
N ARG A 114 -15.17 -14.03 -0.69
CA ARG A 114 -15.02 -13.57 0.69
C ARG A 114 -14.58 -14.70 1.60
N THR A 115 -13.73 -14.39 2.56
CA THR A 115 -13.18 -15.32 3.55
C THR A 115 -13.36 -14.75 4.96
N PRO A 116 -13.39 -15.61 6.01
CA PRO A 116 -13.55 -15.14 7.38
C PRO A 116 -12.48 -14.11 7.77
N THR A 117 -12.91 -13.09 8.53
CA THR A 117 -12.02 -12.01 8.99
C THR A 117 -10.95 -12.48 9.95
N GLU A 118 -11.31 -13.40 10.84
CA GLU A 118 -10.50 -13.92 11.95
C GLU A 118 -9.53 -15.03 11.53
N ALA A 119 -9.64 -15.51 10.28
CA ALA A 119 -8.76 -16.57 9.78
C ALA A 119 -7.31 -16.06 9.70
N LEU A 120 -6.42 -16.74 10.42
CA LEU A 120 -4.97 -16.50 10.33
C LEU A 120 -4.45 -16.91 8.96
N SER A 121 -3.31 -16.38 8.55
CA SER A 121 -2.71 -16.68 7.24
C SER A 121 -2.51 -18.17 6.97
N SER A 122 -2.27 -18.97 8.02
CA SER A 122 -2.09 -20.43 7.98
C SER A 122 -3.38 -21.23 7.93
N ASP A 123 -4.53 -20.63 8.21
CA ASP A 123 -5.81 -21.35 8.29
C ASP A 123 -6.31 -21.80 6.92
N PRO A 124 -7.00 -22.95 6.84
CA PRO A 124 -7.54 -23.46 5.56
C PRO A 124 -8.53 -22.50 4.89
N ASP A 125 -9.28 -21.72 5.69
CA ASP A 125 -10.29 -20.78 5.23
C ASP A 125 -9.73 -19.36 5.05
N SER A 126 -8.41 -19.15 5.23
CA SER A 126 -7.77 -17.88 4.96
C SER A 126 -7.84 -17.52 3.48
N HIS A 127 -7.83 -16.22 3.18
CA HIS A 127 -7.83 -15.75 1.79
C HIS A 127 -6.65 -16.32 0.98
N ILE A 128 -5.49 -16.57 1.61
CA ILE A 128 -4.31 -17.18 0.98
C ILE A 128 -4.57 -18.66 0.66
N SER A 129 -5.09 -19.44 1.61
CA SER A 129 -5.37 -20.87 1.42
C SER A 129 -6.48 -21.11 0.41
N VAL A 130 -7.53 -20.29 0.43
CA VAL A 130 -8.62 -20.31 -0.55
C VAL A 130 -8.13 -20.00 -1.97
N ALA A 131 -7.24 -19.01 -2.13
CA ALA A 131 -6.62 -18.72 -3.42
C ALA A 131 -5.84 -19.93 -3.97
N LYS A 132 -5.01 -20.57 -3.13
CA LYS A 132 -4.25 -21.78 -3.49
C LYS A 132 -5.15 -22.95 -3.86
N LYS A 133 -6.31 -23.10 -3.19
CA LYS A 133 -7.31 -24.12 -3.53
C LYS A 133 -7.92 -23.84 -4.91
N LEU A 134 -8.38 -22.63 -5.15
CA LEU A 134 -8.95 -22.20 -6.44
C LEU A 134 -7.96 -22.41 -7.61
N GLN A 135 -6.67 -22.10 -7.39
CA GLN A 135 -5.64 -22.32 -8.39
C GLN A 135 -5.52 -23.80 -8.80
N LYS A 136 -5.71 -24.72 -7.85
CA LYS A 136 -5.67 -26.18 -8.16
C LYS A 136 -6.92 -26.66 -8.90
N GLU A 137 -8.05 -26.00 -8.69
CA GLU A 137 -9.36 -26.38 -9.26
C GLU A 137 -9.60 -25.74 -10.64
N ILE A 138 -9.03 -24.57 -10.90
CA ILE A 138 -9.24 -23.80 -12.13
C ILE A 138 -8.07 -24.02 -13.08
N LYS A 139 -8.35 -24.60 -14.24
CA LYS A 139 -7.35 -24.78 -15.30
C LYS A 139 -6.88 -23.42 -15.82
N ASP A 140 -5.60 -23.33 -16.22
CA ASP A 140 -4.96 -22.13 -16.75
C ASP A 140 -5.16 -20.93 -15.82
N SER A 141 -4.93 -21.15 -14.51
CA SER A 141 -5.01 -20.14 -13.46
C SER A 141 -3.67 -19.94 -12.74
N HIS A 142 -3.39 -18.71 -12.34
CA HIS A 142 -2.10 -18.30 -11.78
C HIS A 142 -2.29 -17.34 -10.60
N ILE A 143 -1.63 -17.63 -9.49
CA ILE A 143 -1.44 -16.66 -8.39
C ILE A 143 -0.18 -15.87 -8.70
N LEU A 144 -0.26 -14.54 -8.69
CA LEU A 144 0.89 -13.66 -8.90
C LEU A 144 1.72 -13.50 -7.64
N ASP A 145 1.08 -13.58 -6.48
CA ASP A 145 1.67 -13.65 -5.13
C ASP A 145 2.47 -12.39 -4.74
N GLN A 146 1.75 -11.38 -4.32
CA GLN A 146 2.36 -10.13 -3.83
C GLN A 146 3.30 -10.29 -2.62
N TYR A 147 3.26 -11.43 -1.93
CA TYR A 147 4.03 -11.66 -0.70
C TYR A 147 5.42 -12.23 -0.94
N SER A 148 5.62 -12.95 -2.07
CA SER A 148 6.89 -13.59 -2.42
C SER A 148 7.44 -13.17 -3.78
N ASN A 149 6.64 -12.53 -4.64
CA ASN A 149 7.01 -12.15 -5.99
C ASN A 149 7.99 -10.98 -6.02
N PRO A 150 9.22 -11.15 -6.57
CA PRO A 150 10.22 -10.09 -6.65
C PRO A 150 9.77 -8.89 -7.49
N SER A 151 8.84 -9.07 -8.43
CA SER A 151 8.26 -7.95 -9.20
C SER A 151 7.61 -6.89 -8.31
N ASN A 152 7.21 -7.24 -7.08
CA ASN A 152 6.67 -6.29 -6.12
C ASN A 152 7.74 -5.26 -5.66
N PRO A 153 8.83 -5.62 -4.99
CA PRO A 153 9.86 -4.64 -4.64
C PRO A 153 10.54 -4.05 -5.87
N ASP A 154 10.68 -4.78 -6.98
CA ASP A 154 11.31 -4.28 -8.20
C ASP A 154 10.52 -3.14 -8.85
N ALA A 155 9.18 -3.17 -8.82
CA ALA A 155 8.34 -2.07 -9.27
C ALA A 155 8.63 -0.76 -8.52
N HIS A 156 9.00 -0.85 -7.26
CA HIS A 156 9.33 0.31 -6.43
C HIS A 156 10.81 0.70 -6.53
N TYR A 157 11.70 -0.27 -6.74
CA TYR A 157 13.12 0.00 -6.96
C TYR A 157 13.35 0.75 -8.29
N GLU A 158 12.70 0.29 -9.37
CA GLU A 158 12.87 0.84 -10.72
C GLU A 158 11.94 2.03 -11.00
N GLY A 159 10.78 2.10 -10.35
CA GLY A 159 9.77 3.14 -10.57
C GLY A 159 9.73 4.17 -9.44
N THR A 160 9.09 3.84 -8.32
CA THR A 160 8.83 4.80 -7.24
C THR A 160 10.09 5.48 -6.70
N ALA A 161 11.16 4.71 -6.50
CA ALA A 161 12.43 5.25 -6.01
C ALA A 161 13.12 6.15 -7.05
N GLU A 162 13.03 5.80 -8.35
CA GLU A 162 13.55 6.65 -9.42
C GLU A 162 12.82 7.98 -9.49
N GLU A 163 11.48 7.97 -9.35
CA GLU A 163 10.69 9.21 -9.26
C GLU A 163 11.13 10.06 -8.07
N ILE A 164 11.35 9.46 -6.89
CA ILE A 164 11.83 10.16 -5.70
C ILE A 164 13.20 10.79 -5.93
N ILE A 165 14.13 10.07 -6.58
CA ILE A 165 15.47 10.58 -6.92
C ILE A 165 15.36 11.75 -7.89
N ASN A 166 14.46 11.68 -8.87
CA ASN A 166 14.24 12.75 -9.84
C ASN A 166 13.66 14.01 -9.18
N ASP A 167 12.78 13.85 -8.17
CA ASP A 167 12.15 14.95 -7.45
C ASP A 167 13.08 15.65 -6.45
N PHE A 168 13.94 14.90 -5.76
CA PHE A 168 14.74 15.41 -4.65
C PHE A 168 16.27 15.46 -4.92
N GLY A 169 16.77 14.68 -5.86
CA GLY A 169 18.21 14.52 -6.04
C GLY A 169 18.89 14.00 -4.77
N SER A 170 19.91 14.72 -4.31
CA SER A 170 20.62 14.42 -3.06
C SER A 170 19.99 15.08 -1.81
N ASN A 171 18.87 15.81 -1.96
CA ASN A 171 18.29 16.63 -0.90
C ASN A 171 17.13 15.90 -0.20
N LEU A 172 17.33 14.62 0.16
CA LEU A 172 16.34 13.86 0.90
C LEU A 172 17.03 13.15 2.07
N ASP A 173 16.55 13.39 3.29
CA ASP A 173 17.16 12.88 4.52
C ASP A 173 16.39 11.70 5.10
N MET A 174 15.06 11.65 4.88
CA MET A 174 14.20 10.63 5.46
C MET A 174 13.05 10.26 4.52
N VAL A 175 12.70 8.97 4.47
CA VAL A 175 11.46 8.48 3.84
C VAL A 175 10.67 7.66 4.84
N VAL A 176 9.37 7.92 4.93
CA VAL A 176 8.44 7.20 5.82
C VAL A 176 7.39 6.46 4.97
N VAL A 177 7.28 5.16 5.19
CA VAL A 177 6.41 4.26 4.42
C VAL A 177 5.62 3.37 5.37
N SER A 178 4.31 3.26 5.19
CA SER A 178 3.54 2.22 5.87
C SER A 178 3.82 0.84 5.29
N VAL A 179 3.89 -0.17 6.17
CA VAL A 179 4.33 -1.51 5.79
C VAL A 179 3.16 -2.49 5.77
N GLY A 180 2.86 -3.01 4.58
CA GLY A 180 1.98 -4.16 4.37
C GLY A 180 2.82 -5.35 3.89
N THR A 181 2.77 -5.70 2.60
CA THR A 181 3.66 -6.75 2.05
C THR A 181 5.15 -6.42 2.21
N GLY A 182 5.49 -5.15 2.40
CA GLY A 182 6.87 -4.70 2.52
C GLY A 182 7.55 -4.38 1.19
N GLY A 183 6.97 -4.74 0.05
CA GLY A 183 7.61 -4.49 -1.25
C GLY A 183 7.89 -3.02 -1.53
N THR A 184 6.97 -2.13 -1.16
CA THR A 184 7.14 -0.67 -1.34
C THR A 184 8.36 -0.15 -0.58
N ILE A 185 8.41 -0.41 0.73
CA ILE A 185 9.52 0.08 1.57
C ILE A 185 10.86 -0.58 1.18
N THR A 186 10.84 -1.89 0.87
CA THR A 186 12.04 -2.64 0.43
C THR A 186 12.60 -2.08 -0.87
N GLY A 187 11.76 -1.91 -1.90
CA GLY A 187 12.21 -1.39 -3.19
C GLY A 187 12.75 0.03 -3.09
N ILE A 188 12.01 0.91 -2.41
CA ILE A 188 12.44 2.30 -2.16
C ILE A 188 13.76 2.32 -1.38
N ALA A 189 13.82 1.61 -0.25
CA ALA A 189 15.01 1.60 0.62
C ALA A 189 16.24 1.07 -0.09
N LYS A 190 16.13 -0.05 -0.82
CA LYS A 190 17.22 -0.66 -1.56
C LYS A 190 17.82 0.29 -2.60
N ARG A 191 16.99 1.06 -3.31
CA ARG A 191 17.47 2.03 -4.30
C ARG A 191 18.01 3.28 -3.64
N LEU A 192 17.28 3.87 -2.70
CA LEU A 192 17.68 5.13 -2.08
C LEU A 192 18.96 4.98 -1.23
N LYS A 193 19.12 3.90 -0.47
CA LYS A 193 20.37 3.69 0.30
C LYS A 193 21.60 3.50 -0.58
N LYS A 194 21.44 3.05 -1.82
CA LYS A 194 22.52 2.99 -2.80
C LYS A 194 22.96 4.37 -3.29
N GLU A 195 22.00 5.25 -3.55
CA GLU A 195 22.25 6.60 -4.06
C GLU A 195 22.50 7.63 -2.94
N LEU A 196 21.83 7.45 -1.79
CA LEU A 196 21.86 8.31 -0.61
C LEU A 196 22.21 7.47 0.64
N PRO A 197 23.47 7.13 0.89
CA PRO A 197 23.86 6.15 1.94
C PRO A 197 23.41 6.52 3.36
N ASN A 198 23.18 7.81 3.62
CA ASN A 198 22.79 8.32 4.94
C ASN A 198 21.27 8.49 5.13
N ILE A 199 20.48 8.19 4.10
CA ILE A 199 19.03 8.34 4.17
C ILE A 199 18.43 7.47 5.27
N LYS A 200 17.47 8.01 6.01
CA LYS A 200 16.71 7.27 7.02
C LYS A 200 15.43 6.69 6.42
N ILE A 201 15.24 5.40 6.60
CA ILE A 201 14.06 4.66 6.15
C ILE A 201 13.23 4.28 7.38
N ILE A 202 12.03 4.83 7.47
CA ILE A 202 11.13 4.63 8.61
C ILE A 202 9.91 3.82 8.16
N GLY A 203 9.65 2.72 8.85
CA GLY A 203 8.44 1.91 8.67
C GLY A 203 7.33 2.33 9.62
N ALA A 204 6.13 2.59 9.12
CA ALA A 204 4.93 2.72 9.94
C ALA A 204 4.18 1.38 9.97
N ASP A 205 3.91 0.85 11.16
CA ASP A 205 3.31 -0.46 11.38
C ASP A 205 2.25 -0.38 12.48
N PRO A 206 1.03 -0.94 12.29
CA PRO A 206 0.00 -0.84 13.32
C PRO A 206 0.34 -1.70 14.55
N VAL A 207 -0.11 -1.26 15.72
CA VAL A 207 -0.11 -2.11 16.92
C VAL A 207 -0.98 -3.33 16.64
N GLY A 208 -0.49 -4.52 16.98
CA GLY A 208 -1.11 -5.81 16.64
C GLY A 208 -0.52 -6.50 15.40
N SER A 209 0.37 -5.82 14.66
CA SER A 209 1.19 -6.39 13.58
C SER A 209 2.58 -6.77 14.10
N ILE A 210 3.20 -7.77 13.49
CA ILE A 210 4.57 -8.20 13.83
C ILE A 210 5.66 -7.70 12.87
N LEU A 211 5.30 -6.95 11.82
CA LEU A 211 6.26 -6.54 10.78
C LEU A 211 7.38 -5.66 11.33
N GLY A 212 7.03 -4.74 12.23
CA GLY A 212 7.97 -3.85 12.91
C GLY A 212 8.52 -4.41 14.23
N GLY A 213 8.50 -5.74 14.40
CA GLY A 213 8.91 -6.42 15.63
C GLY A 213 7.79 -6.59 16.65
N GLY A 214 8.08 -7.38 17.69
CA GLY A 214 7.09 -7.87 18.65
C GLY A 214 6.47 -9.19 18.18
N ASP A 215 5.76 -9.84 19.09
CA ASP A 215 5.09 -11.14 18.90
C ASP A 215 3.59 -11.10 19.26
N GLU A 216 3.12 -9.97 19.74
CA GLU A 216 1.70 -9.79 20.08
C GLU A 216 0.88 -9.48 18.82
N ILE A 217 0.04 -10.43 18.44
CA ILE A 217 -0.91 -10.29 17.34
C ILE A 217 -2.26 -9.88 17.93
N SER A 218 -2.79 -8.75 17.46
CA SER A 218 -4.13 -8.29 17.83
C SER A 218 -4.84 -7.63 16.64
N SER A 219 -6.16 -7.48 16.75
CA SER A 219 -6.96 -6.84 15.69
C SER A 219 -6.75 -5.33 15.66
N TYR A 220 -6.73 -4.77 14.47
CA TYR A 220 -6.75 -3.34 14.18
C TYR A 220 -7.65 -3.06 12.98
N LEU A 221 -8.08 -1.81 12.83
CA LEU A 221 -9.07 -1.38 11.83
C LEU A 221 -8.45 -0.70 10.59
N VAL A 222 -7.22 -0.21 10.70
CA VAL A 222 -6.52 0.34 9.54
C VAL A 222 -6.27 -0.75 8.52
N GLU A 223 -6.70 -0.50 7.28
CA GLU A 223 -6.61 -1.49 6.19
C GLU A 223 -5.33 -1.32 5.35
N GLY A 224 -4.81 -2.43 4.84
CA GLY A 224 -3.73 -2.45 3.84
C GLY A 224 -2.32 -2.42 4.39
N ILE A 225 -2.15 -2.36 5.70
CA ILE A 225 -0.87 -2.38 6.41
C ILE A 225 -0.91 -3.39 7.57
N GLY A 226 0.27 -3.86 7.99
CA GLY A 226 0.41 -4.82 9.09
C GLY A 226 0.04 -6.25 8.69
N TYR A 227 0.73 -7.24 9.26
CA TYR A 227 0.46 -8.68 9.10
C TYR A 227 0.85 -9.46 10.35
N ASP A 228 0.32 -10.71 10.41
CA ASP A 228 0.62 -11.76 11.38
C ASP A 228 1.77 -12.69 10.95
N PHE A 229 2.43 -12.36 9.84
CA PHE A 229 3.61 -13.05 9.30
C PHE A 229 4.53 -12.07 8.57
N ILE A 230 5.79 -12.45 8.38
CA ILE A 230 6.76 -11.65 7.62
C ILE A 230 6.74 -12.09 6.15
N PRO A 231 6.30 -11.24 5.21
CA PRO A 231 6.36 -11.55 3.78
C PRO A 231 7.80 -11.67 3.28
N GLU A 232 8.05 -12.58 2.30
CA GLU A 232 9.39 -12.81 1.74
C GLU A 232 9.97 -11.58 1.03
N VAL A 233 9.11 -10.70 0.49
CA VAL A 233 9.54 -9.47 -0.18
C VAL A 233 9.90 -8.33 0.78
N LEU A 234 9.70 -8.51 2.09
CA LEU A 234 10.08 -7.54 3.11
C LEU A 234 11.52 -7.77 3.58
N ASP A 235 12.40 -6.83 3.31
CA ASP A 235 13.77 -6.82 3.83
C ASP A 235 13.90 -5.83 5.00
N ASN A 236 13.74 -6.35 6.21
CA ASN A 236 13.85 -5.55 7.45
C ASN A 236 15.25 -4.99 7.69
N SER A 237 16.30 -5.54 7.07
CA SER A 237 17.67 -5.04 7.22
C SER A 237 17.89 -3.65 6.61
N LEU A 238 16.98 -3.23 5.72
CA LEU A 238 17.02 -1.93 5.06
C LEU A 238 16.28 -0.82 5.83
N ILE A 239 15.55 -1.17 6.89
CA ILE A 239 14.70 -0.24 7.64
C ILE A 239 15.42 0.20 8.91
N ASP A 240 15.59 1.51 9.08
CA ASP A 240 16.36 2.04 10.22
C ASP A 240 15.54 2.07 11.51
N GLN A 241 14.22 2.26 11.39
CA GLN A 241 13.31 2.32 12.54
C GLN A 241 11.88 1.96 12.14
N TYR A 242 11.16 1.31 13.04
CA TYR A 242 9.72 1.16 12.98
C TYR A 242 9.03 2.03 14.02
N ILE A 243 7.91 2.64 13.64
CA ILE A 243 7.03 3.37 14.55
C ILE A 243 5.67 2.69 14.54
N LYS A 244 5.27 2.19 15.70
CA LYS A 244 3.95 1.61 15.91
C LYS A 244 2.89 2.71 16.01
N THR A 245 1.74 2.50 15.34
CA THR A 245 0.62 3.44 15.31
C THR A 245 -0.67 2.75 15.76
N HIS A 246 -1.56 3.52 16.37
CA HIS A 246 -2.89 3.06 16.77
C HIS A 246 -3.96 3.54 15.77
N ASP A 247 -5.08 2.83 15.73
CA ASP A 247 -6.20 3.13 14.83
C ASP A 247 -6.73 4.55 15.00
N GLU A 248 -6.99 4.98 16.25
CA GLU A 248 -7.58 6.28 16.53
C GLU A 248 -6.69 7.43 16.03
N GLU A 249 -5.41 7.48 16.43
CA GLU A 249 -4.48 8.51 15.96
C GLU A 249 -4.32 8.50 14.44
N SER A 250 -4.39 7.31 13.82
CA SER A 250 -4.29 7.13 12.38
C SER A 250 -5.51 7.71 11.64
N PHE A 251 -6.72 7.40 12.10
CA PHE A 251 -7.94 7.91 11.47
C PHE A 251 -8.15 9.40 11.70
N ILE A 252 -7.85 9.91 12.91
CA ILE A 252 -7.86 11.35 13.19
C ILE A 252 -6.88 12.07 12.25
N MET A 253 -5.66 11.56 12.10
CA MET A 253 -4.64 12.17 11.23
C MET A 253 -5.05 12.10 9.75
N ALA A 254 -5.66 10.99 9.27
CA ALA A 254 -6.17 10.92 7.91
C ALA A 254 -7.26 11.99 7.66
N ARG A 255 -8.17 12.19 8.60
CA ARG A 255 -9.18 13.26 8.53
C ARG A 255 -8.54 14.66 8.53
N ARG A 256 -7.47 14.88 9.31
CA ARG A 256 -6.70 16.13 9.30
C ARG A 256 -6.01 16.37 7.96
N LEU A 257 -5.37 15.34 7.36
CA LEU A 257 -4.79 15.44 6.02
C LEU A 257 -5.82 15.89 4.97
N ILE A 258 -7.04 15.35 5.06
CA ILE A 258 -8.13 15.73 4.17
C ILE A 258 -8.58 17.18 4.44
N LYS A 259 -8.86 17.51 5.70
CA LYS A 259 -9.47 18.80 6.09
C LYS A 259 -8.48 19.98 6.02
N GLU A 260 -7.23 19.74 6.43
CA GLU A 260 -6.23 20.80 6.58
C GLU A 260 -5.35 20.96 5.34
N GLU A 261 -4.98 19.84 4.65
CA GLU A 261 -4.09 19.86 3.49
C GLU A 261 -4.81 19.58 2.16
N GLY A 262 -6.09 19.18 2.18
CA GLY A 262 -6.86 18.86 0.98
C GLY A 262 -6.48 17.53 0.33
N LEU A 263 -5.75 16.65 1.04
CA LEU A 263 -5.25 15.38 0.52
C LEU A 263 -6.29 14.27 0.76
N LEU A 264 -7.01 13.86 -0.29
CA LEU A 264 -8.09 12.86 -0.23
C LEU A 264 -7.53 11.43 -0.10
N CYS A 265 -6.90 11.14 1.01
CA CYS A 265 -6.16 9.90 1.27
C CYS A 265 -6.90 8.91 2.20
N GLY A 266 -6.42 7.66 2.25
CA GLY A 266 -6.96 6.58 3.10
C GLY A 266 -6.44 6.58 4.53
N GLY A 267 -6.96 5.66 5.36
CA GLY A 267 -6.62 5.56 6.79
C GLY A 267 -5.14 5.26 7.05
N SER A 268 -4.53 4.39 6.25
CA SER A 268 -3.10 4.06 6.37
C SER A 268 -2.17 5.25 6.06
N CYS A 269 -2.65 6.24 5.30
CA CYS A 269 -1.93 7.49 5.09
C CYS A 269 -1.84 8.30 6.39
N GLY A 270 -2.90 8.26 7.22
CA GLY A 270 -2.86 8.85 8.55
C GLY A 270 -1.84 8.15 9.45
N ALA A 271 -1.81 6.82 9.47
CA ALA A 271 -0.79 6.05 10.19
C ALA A 271 0.63 6.45 9.76
N THR A 272 0.87 6.53 8.43
CA THR A 272 2.17 6.94 7.89
C THR A 272 2.53 8.36 8.31
N MET A 273 1.57 9.29 8.30
CA MET A 273 1.79 10.68 8.71
C MET A 273 2.07 10.81 10.21
N VAL A 274 1.36 10.05 11.06
CA VAL A 274 1.65 9.98 12.51
C VAL A 274 3.10 9.52 12.75
N ALA A 275 3.50 8.45 12.07
CA ALA A 275 4.88 7.96 12.15
C ALA A 275 5.89 9.01 11.66
N ALA A 276 5.55 9.71 10.57
CA ALA A 276 6.40 10.76 10.01
C ALA A 276 6.59 11.93 10.97
N LEU A 277 5.53 12.43 11.60
CA LEU A 277 5.64 13.53 12.58
C LEU A 277 6.51 13.13 13.77
N LYS A 278 6.35 11.89 14.26
CA LYS A 278 7.17 11.34 15.35
C LYS A 278 8.66 11.22 14.95
N ALA A 279 8.95 10.71 13.74
CA ALA A 279 10.33 10.53 13.26
C ALA A 279 11.00 11.85 12.87
N ALA A 280 10.28 12.71 12.17
CA ALA A 280 10.80 13.97 11.62
C ALA A 280 11.06 15.04 12.71
N SER A 281 10.55 14.84 13.94
CA SER A 281 10.87 15.73 15.07
C SER A 281 12.37 15.74 15.44
N GLY A 282 13.14 14.77 14.98
CA GLY A 282 14.59 14.71 15.13
C GLY A 282 15.38 15.29 13.95
N LEU A 283 14.73 15.79 12.92
CA LEU A 283 15.37 16.43 11.78
C LEU A 283 15.57 17.94 12.03
N GLU A 284 16.65 18.49 11.45
CA GLU A 284 17.04 19.89 11.59
C GLU A 284 16.44 20.76 10.48
N PHE A 285 16.58 22.07 10.66
CA PHE A 285 16.16 23.05 9.66
C PHE A 285 16.86 22.82 8.30
N GLY A 286 16.05 22.81 7.24
CA GLY A 286 16.50 22.59 5.87
C GLY A 286 16.55 21.11 5.44
N GLN A 287 16.44 20.15 6.38
CA GLN A 287 16.31 18.74 6.05
C GLN A 287 14.93 18.42 5.47
N ASN A 288 14.85 17.36 4.69
CA ASN A 288 13.65 16.96 3.96
C ASN A 288 13.21 15.54 4.33
N CYS A 289 11.93 15.41 4.72
CA CYS A 289 11.27 14.14 4.96
C CYS A 289 10.16 13.92 3.92
N LEU A 290 10.13 12.74 3.30
CA LEU A 290 9.09 12.33 2.37
C LEU A 290 8.20 11.25 2.99
N VAL A 291 6.88 11.42 2.88
CA VAL A 291 5.87 10.45 3.33
C VAL A 291 5.18 9.83 2.12
N ILE A 292 5.05 8.51 2.08
CA ILE A 292 4.28 7.83 1.02
C ILE A 292 2.82 7.73 1.46
N LEU A 293 1.93 8.44 0.77
CA LEU A 293 0.48 8.36 0.97
C LEU A 293 -0.11 7.32 0.02
N ALA A 294 -0.36 6.13 0.56
CA ALA A 294 -0.51 4.90 -0.19
C ALA A 294 -1.78 4.82 -1.05
N ASP A 295 -2.92 5.34 -0.59
CA ASP A 295 -4.20 5.17 -1.30
C ASP A 295 -5.21 6.29 -1.06
N SER A 296 -6.33 6.21 -1.77
CA SER A 296 -7.40 7.22 -1.80
C SER A 296 -8.47 6.97 -0.74
N ILE A 297 -9.07 8.04 -0.24
CA ILE A 297 -10.31 8.04 0.55
C ILE A 297 -11.45 7.25 -0.13
N ARG A 298 -11.47 7.18 -1.47
CA ARG A 298 -12.53 6.54 -2.25
C ARG A 298 -12.80 5.09 -1.86
N ASN A 299 -11.79 4.41 -1.30
CA ASN A 299 -11.91 3.04 -0.82
C ASN A 299 -12.56 2.92 0.58
N TYR A 300 -12.95 4.05 1.21
CA TYR A 300 -13.32 4.10 2.64
C TYR A 300 -14.48 5.06 2.93
N MET A 301 -15.31 5.41 1.96
CA MET A 301 -16.33 6.46 2.07
C MET A 301 -17.35 6.21 3.21
N THR A 302 -17.58 4.95 3.56
CA THR A 302 -18.50 4.55 4.64
C THR A 302 -17.77 4.26 5.98
N ARG A 303 -16.47 4.55 6.07
CA ARG A 303 -15.64 4.27 7.24
C ARG A 303 -15.19 5.56 7.95
N PHE A 304 -13.91 5.70 8.25
CA PHE A 304 -13.33 6.80 9.03
C PHE A 304 -13.68 8.24 8.56
N PRO A 305 -14.09 8.52 7.31
CA PRO A 305 -14.60 9.84 6.96
C PRO A 305 -15.95 10.15 7.61
N SER A 306 -16.74 9.12 8.00
CA SER A 306 -18.03 9.28 8.67
C SER A 306 -17.88 9.44 10.18
N ASP A 307 -18.50 10.49 10.75
CA ASP A 307 -18.55 10.70 12.20
C ASP A 307 -19.29 9.56 12.92
N ASP A 308 -20.34 9.01 12.32
CA ASP A 308 -21.08 7.88 12.89
C ASP A 308 -20.21 6.64 12.99
N TRP A 309 -19.37 6.40 11.96
CA TRP A 309 -18.43 5.28 12.00
C TRP A 309 -17.34 5.48 13.07
N MET A 310 -16.79 6.70 13.21
CA MET A 310 -15.82 7.02 14.26
C MET A 310 -16.41 6.78 15.65
N LYS A 311 -17.59 7.33 15.93
CA LYS A 311 -18.31 7.12 17.21
C LYS A 311 -18.61 5.65 17.49
N LYS A 312 -19.08 4.90 16.47
CA LYS A 312 -19.36 3.46 16.61
C LYS A 312 -18.15 2.64 17.04
N ASN A 313 -16.95 3.07 16.63
CA ASN A 313 -15.69 2.42 17.00
C ASN A 313 -15.04 3.04 18.25
N GLY A 314 -15.69 4.00 18.93
CA GLY A 314 -15.20 4.61 20.16
C GLY A 314 -14.11 5.64 19.97
N PHE A 315 -13.95 6.18 18.75
CA PHE A 315 -12.93 7.17 18.42
C PHE A 315 -13.45 8.60 18.55
N GLU A 316 -12.57 9.53 18.87
CA GLU A 316 -12.82 10.98 18.84
C GLU A 316 -13.12 11.48 17.41
N ILE A 317 -13.78 12.68 17.30
CA ILE A 317 -14.24 13.24 16.01
C ILE A 317 -13.48 14.53 15.71
#